data_c36d615345cb560afae3c73dd476f9fd
#
_entry.id   c36d615345cb560afae3c73dd476f9fd
#
_cell.length_a   1.000
_cell.length_b   1.000
_cell.length_c   1.000
_cell.angle_alpha   90.00
_cell.angle_beta   90.00
_cell.angle_gamma   90.00
#
_symmetry.space_group_name_H-M   'P 1'
#
loop_
_entity.id
_entity.type
_entity.pdbx_description
1 polymer ?
#
loop_
_entity_poly.entity_id
_entity_poly.type
_entity_poly.pdbx_seq_one_letter_code
_entity_poly.pdbx_strand_id
1 'polypeptide(L)'
;MGESAIGVIRVSGPAALAVVTPVLKSSVPLEDFPSHTLRRVAVVDLATGERVDQALCVVMRAPRSATGEDVVELSCHGSPALLRMVTRWLIAGGARLAEPGEFTRRAFLNGRLDLAQAEAVALLISARTERAVALAARALAGGLSERARALREDLLDLVAGLEVTLDFPEEHAGLDVEKARHVVARLRAAAERWAAAARQGHVVHDGITVALVGPPNAGKSSL
;
A
#
# COMPACT_ATOMS: atom_id res chain seq x y z
N MET A 1 5.45 5.97 20.43
CA MET A 1 4.17 6.61 20.14
C MET A 1 4.19 7.97 20.82
N GLY A 2 3.99 9.06 20.07
CA GLY A 2 3.86 10.42 20.57
C GLY A 2 2.42 10.76 20.92
N GLU A 3 2.21 11.85 21.66
CA GLU A 3 0.89 12.43 21.88
C GLU A 3 0.39 13.09 20.60
N SER A 4 -0.88 12.88 20.27
CA SER A 4 -1.53 13.48 19.10
C SER A 4 -3.01 13.76 19.38
N ALA A 5 -3.65 14.61 18.59
CA ALA A 5 -5.07 14.86 18.74
C ALA A 5 -5.92 13.61 18.45
N ILE A 6 -5.52 12.81 17.45
CA ILE A 6 -6.22 11.62 17.01
C ILE A 6 -5.25 10.45 16.90
N GLY A 7 -5.66 9.28 17.43
CA GLY A 7 -4.99 8.01 17.22
C GLY A 7 -5.91 7.04 16.50
N VAL A 8 -5.39 6.36 15.49
CA VAL A 8 -6.16 5.41 14.68
C VAL A 8 -5.76 3.98 15.05
N ILE A 9 -6.77 3.15 15.35
CA ILE A 9 -6.62 1.70 15.49
C ILE A 9 -7.34 1.05 14.32
N ARG A 10 -6.66 0.16 13.61
CA ARG A 10 -7.22 -0.57 12.47
C ARG A 10 -7.20 -2.06 12.73
N VAL A 11 -8.32 -2.73 12.50
CA VAL A 11 -8.48 -4.18 12.61
C VAL A 11 -8.90 -4.71 11.24
N SER A 12 -8.24 -5.76 10.74
CA SER A 12 -8.52 -6.38 9.44
C SER A 12 -8.63 -7.89 9.57
N GLY A 13 -9.58 -8.48 8.88
CA GLY A 13 -9.78 -9.92 8.79
C GLY A 13 -11.24 -10.32 8.92
N PRO A 14 -11.55 -11.61 8.72
CA PRO A 14 -12.94 -12.11 8.75
C PRO A 14 -13.64 -11.93 10.08
N ALA A 15 -12.90 -11.85 11.18
CA ALA A 15 -13.42 -11.62 12.53
C ALA A 15 -13.34 -10.16 12.99
N ALA A 16 -12.99 -9.21 12.11
CA ALA A 16 -12.73 -7.82 12.50
C ALA A 16 -13.91 -7.17 13.25
N LEU A 17 -15.14 -7.38 12.76
CA LEU A 17 -16.33 -6.84 13.42
C LEU A 17 -16.57 -7.52 14.78
N ALA A 18 -16.51 -8.85 14.84
CA ALA A 18 -16.74 -9.61 16.07
C ALA A 18 -15.78 -9.22 17.19
N VAL A 19 -14.51 -8.99 16.84
CA VAL A 19 -13.45 -8.56 17.78
C VAL A 19 -13.68 -7.13 18.28
N VAL A 20 -14.16 -6.24 17.43
CA VAL A 20 -14.33 -4.82 17.77
C VAL A 20 -15.65 -4.54 18.49
N THR A 21 -16.73 -5.26 18.18
CA THR A 21 -18.06 -5.04 18.75
C THR A 21 -18.10 -4.96 20.28
N PRO A 22 -17.43 -5.83 21.05
CA PRO A 22 -17.48 -5.78 22.51
C PRO A 22 -16.91 -4.51 23.15
N VAL A 23 -15.95 -3.86 22.48
CA VAL A 23 -15.30 -2.64 23.02
C VAL A 23 -16.05 -1.37 22.64
N LEU A 24 -17.19 -1.48 21.95
CA LEU A 24 -17.95 -0.34 21.46
C LEU A 24 -19.40 -0.36 21.97
N LYS A 25 -19.94 0.83 22.22
CA LYS A 25 -21.38 1.06 22.34
C LYS A 25 -21.83 2.05 21.28
N SER A 26 -22.87 1.69 20.56
CA SER A 26 -23.50 2.50 19.51
C SER A 26 -25.01 2.34 19.57
N SER A 27 -25.75 3.32 19.03
CA SER A 27 -27.22 3.26 18.88
C SER A 27 -27.67 2.23 17.84
N VAL A 28 -26.76 1.78 16.97
CA VAL A 28 -27.00 0.80 15.91
C VAL A 28 -25.90 -0.27 16.02
N PRO A 29 -26.23 -1.56 15.88
CA PRO A 29 -25.21 -2.62 15.84
C PRO A 29 -24.13 -2.34 14.80
N LEU A 30 -22.88 -2.74 15.09
CA LEU A 30 -21.74 -2.52 14.16
C LEU A 30 -21.96 -3.25 12.82
N GLU A 31 -22.69 -4.35 12.86
CA GLU A 31 -23.06 -5.16 11.69
C GLU A 31 -23.96 -4.41 10.71
N ASP A 32 -24.77 -3.48 11.23
CA ASP A 32 -25.70 -2.67 10.44
C ASP A 32 -25.07 -1.33 9.97
N PHE A 33 -23.79 -1.09 10.26
CA PHE A 33 -23.12 0.11 9.76
C PHE A 33 -22.98 0.02 8.23
N PRO A 34 -23.46 1.03 7.49
CA PRO A 34 -23.18 1.12 6.07
C PRO A 34 -21.66 1.16 5.82
N SER A 35 -21.19 0.38 4.85
CA SER A 35 -19.78 0.35 4.51
C SER A 35 -19.28 1.74 4.10
N HIS A 36 -18.07 2.11 4.55
CA HIS A 36 -17.43 3.41 4.27
C HIS A 36 -18.19 4.63 4.84
N THR A 37 -18.99 4.43 5.88
CA THR A 37 -19.69 5.51 6.55
C THR A 37 -19.15 5.72 7.95
N LEU A 38 -18.72 6.93 8.25
CA LEU A 38 -18.21 7.31 9.57
C LEU A 38 -19.36 7.47 10.56
N ARG A 39 -19.26 6.82 11.71
CA ARG A 39 -20.24 6.93 12.79
C ARG A 39 -19.58 7.16 14.13
N ARG A 40 -20.23 7.95 14.97
CA ARG A 40 -19.81 8.19 16.34
C ARG A 40 -20.19 6.99 17.23
N VAL A 41 -19.22 6.52 18.00
CA VAL A 41 -19.37 5.40 18.93
C VAL A 41 -18.75 5.76 20.29
N ALA A 42 -19.19 5.12 21.35
CA ALA A 42 -18.50 5.16 22.63
C ALA A 42 -17.58 3.95 22.74
N VAL A 43 -16.33 4.19 23.12
CA VAL A 43 -15.39 3.13 23.54
C VAL A 43 -15.64 2.84 25.01
N VAL A 44 -15.82 1.58 25.38
CA VAL A 44 -16.18 1.17 26.73
C VAL A 44 -15.17 0.22 27.32
N ASP A 45 -14.93 0.37 28.62
CA ASP A 45 -14.13 -0.58 29.40
C ASP A 45 -14.88 -1.92 29.49
N LEU A 46 -14.20 -3.01 29.15
CA LEU A 46 -14.81 -4.35 29.13
C LEU A 46 -15.16 -4.87 30.53
N ALA A 47 -14.47 -4.41 31.58
CA ALA A 47 -14.71 -4.86 32.94
C ALA A 47 -15.83 -4.09 33.62
N THR A 48 -15.89 -2.76 33.43
CA THR A 48 -16.85 -1.88 34.12
C THR A 48 -18.03 -1.49 33.25
N GLY A 49 -17.89 -1.56 31.91
CA GLY A 49 -18.86 -1.06 30.95
C GLY A 49 -18.93 0.46 30.88
N GLU A 50 -18.06 1.17 31.60
CA GLU A 50 -17.98 2.62 31.58
C GLU A 50 -17.38 3.15 30.27
N ARG A 51 -17.86 4.32 29.84
CA ARG A 51 -17.31 4.97 28.67
C ARG A 51 -15.95 5.59 28.99
N VAL A 52 -14.94 5.20 28.23
CA VAL A 52 -13.56 5.70 28.37
C VAL A 52 -13.19 6.68 27.28
N ASP A 53 -13.88 6.62 26.10
CA ASP A 53 -13.66 7.57 25.02
C ASP A 53 -14.90 7.71 24.14
N GLN A 54 -14.89 8.72 23.28
CA GLN A 54 -15.83 8.91 22.19
C GLN A 54 -15.05 8.92 20.87
N ALA A 55 -15.22 7.88 20.07
CA ALA A 55 -14.49 7.65 18.85
C ALA A 55 -15.36 7.78 17.60
N LEU A 56 -14.71 7.92 16.46
CA LEU A 56 -15.34 7.71 15.17
C LEU A 56 -14.97 6.30 14.68
N CYS A 57 -15.97 5.58 14.21
CA CYS A 57 -15.82 4.22 13.68
C CYS A 57 -16.26 4.18 12.23
N VAL A 58 -15.48 3.50 11.39
CA VAL A 58 -15.87 3.14 10.04
C VAL A 58 -15.68 1.65 9.82
N VAL A 59 -16.66 1.03 9.19
CA VAL A 59 -16.61 -0.36 8.72
C VAL A 59 -16.42 -0.34 7.22
N MET A 60 -15.43 -1.06 6.72
CA MET A 60 -15.18 -1.26 5.29
C MET A 60 -15.30 -2.75 4.99
N ARG A 61 -16.30 -3.11 4.21
CA ARG A 61 -16.61 -4.51 3.89
C ARG A 61 -15.79 -5.02 2.72
N ALA A 62 -15.38 -6.28 2.81
CA ALA A 62 -14.76 -7.00 1.72
C ALA A 62 -15.65 -6.97 0.46
N PRO A 63 -15.07 -6.94 -0.75
CA PRO A 63 -13.67 -6.78 -1.05
C PRO A 63 -13.22 -5.31 -1.10
N ARG A 64 -14.12 -4.35 -0.86
CA ARG A 64 -13.86 -2.90 -0.96
C ARG A 64 -13.31 -2.36 0.36
N SER A 65 -12.06 -2.69 0.68
CA SER A 65 -11.33 -2.20 1.84
C SER A 65 -9.84 -2.03 1.52
N ALA A 66 -9.07 -1.55 2.46
CA ALA A 66 -7.62 -1.39 2.28
C ALA A 66 -6.91 -2.73 2.04
N THR A 67 -7.33 -3.81 2.69
CA THR A 67 -6.72 -5.14 2.61
C THR A 67 -7.47 -6.10 1.70
N GLY A 68 -8.69 -5.74 1.24
CA GLY A 68 -9.60 -6.68 0.58
C GLY A 68 -10.40 -7.57 1.52
N GLU A 69 -10.15 -7.48 2.84
CA GLU A 69 -10.88 -8.15 3.90
C GLU A 69 -11.87 -7.18 4.58
N ASP A 70 -12.68 -7.65 5.53
CA ASP A 70 -13.41 -6.73 6.40
C ASP A 70 -12.42 -5.93 7.26
N VAL A 71 -12.60 -4.61 7.30
CA VAL A 71 -11.75 -3.71 8.06
C VAL A 71 -12.62 -2.80 8.93
N VAL A 72 -12.22 -2.64 10.18
CA VAL A 72 -12.78 -1.65 11.10
C VAL A 72 -11.70 -0.67 11.50
N GLU A 73 -11.95 0.62 11.34
CA GLU A 73 -11.09 1.69 11.84
C GLU A 73 -11.78 2.45 12.97
N LEU A 74 -11.03 2.69 14.04
CA LEU A 74 -11.42 3.49 15.18
C LEU A 74 -10.50 4.70 15.26
N SER A 75 -11.04 5.90 15.09
CA SER A 75 -10.35 7.15 15.36
C SER A 75 -10.68 7.61 16.77
N CYS A 76 -9.80 7.33 17.71
CA CYS A 76 -9.86 7.68 19.12
C CYS A 76 -9.11 8.99 19.42
N HIS A 77 -9.24 9.54 20.63
CA HIS A 77 -8.29 10.53 21.08
C HIS A 77 -6.87 9.93 21.16
N GLY A 78 -5.86 10.70 20.75
CA GLY A 78 -4.49 10.24 20.51
C GLY A 78 -3.65 10.03 21.78
N SER A 79 -4.26 9.72 22.93
CA SER A 79 -3.55 9.34 24.14
C SER A 79 -2.87 7.98 23.98
N PRO A 80 -1.55 7.88 24.13
CA PRO A 80 -0.85 6.59 24.08
C PRO A 80 -1.36 5.55 25.08
N ALA A 81 -1.84 6.01 26.25
CA ALA A 81 -2.42 5.14 27.27
C ALA A 81 -3.76 4.55 26.81
N LEU A 82 -4.64 5.39 26.25
CA LEU A 82 -5.94 4.97 25.72
C LEU A 82 -5.74 3.98 24.56
N LEU A 83 -4.88 4.30 23.59
CA LEU A 83 -4.64 3.44 22.44
C LEU A 83 -4.07 2.07 22.84
N ARG A 84 -3.14 2.03 23.81
CA ARG A 84 -2.63 0.75 24.37
C ARG A 84 -3.71 -0.04 25.07
N MET A 85 -4.61 0.62 25.81
CA MET A 85 -5.71 -0.02 26.53
C MET A 85 -6.69 -0.66 25.56
N VAL A 86 -7.18 0.09 24.57
CA VAL A 86 -8.09 -0.43 23.52
C VAL A 86 -7.42 -1.57 22.74
N THR A 87 -6.15 -1.41 22.36
CA THR A 87 -5.40 -2.46 21.64
C THR A 87 -5.33 -3.75 22.46
N ARG A 88 -5.08 -3.67 23.77
CA ARG A 88 -5.08 -4.87 24.65
C ARG A 88 -6.44 -5.55 24.70
N TRP A 89 -7.54 -4.80 24.72
CA TRP A 89 -8.88 -5.38 24.70
C TRP A 89 -9.17 -6.09 23.39
N LEU A 90 -8.76 -5.51 22.27
CA LEU A 90 -8.90 -6.16 20.95
C LEU A 90 -8.07 -7.44 20.84
N ILE A 91 -6.85 -7.45 21.42
CA ILE A 91 -6.01 -8.66 21.48
C ILE A 91 -6.67 -9.72 22.36
N ALA A 92 -7.20 -9.35 23.54
CA ALA A 92 -7.95 -10.27 24.38
C ALA A 92 -9.21 -10.82 23.71
N GLY A 93 -9.80 -10.03 22.80
CA GLY A 93 -10.93 -10.44 21.94
C GLY A 93 -10.57 -11.32 20.74
N GLY A 94 -9.29 -11.70 20.59
CA GLY A 94 -8.83 -12.61 19.54
C GLY A 94 -8.06 -11.98 18.37
N ALA A 95 -7.80 -10.66 18.40
CA ALA A 95 -6.88 -10.05 17.48
C ALA A 95 -5.43 -10.35 17.85
N ARG A 96 -4.51 -10.11 16.92
CA ARG A 96 -3.08 -10.00 17.19
C ARG A 96 -2.53 -8.69 16.66
N LEU A 97 -1.38 -8.29 17.14
CA LEU A 97 -0.68 -7.16 16.54
C LEU A 97 -0.24 -7.49 15.12
N ALA A 98 -0.44 -6.54 14.23
CA ALA A 98 0.05 -6.64 12.88
C ALA A 98 1.58 -6.43 12.83
N GLU A 99 2.23 -7.16 11.95
CA GLU A 99 3.64 -6.93 11.63
C GLU A 99 3.79 -5.63 10.79
N PRO A 100 4.95 -4.97 10.80
CA PRO A 100 5.20 -3.85 9.91
C PRO A 100 4.93 -4.22 8.45
N GLY A 101 4.13 -3.40 7.76
CA GLY A 101 3.75 -3.64 6.36
C GLY A 101 2.68 -4.71 6.13
N GLU A 102 2.13 -5.36 7.18
CA GLU A 102 1.19 -6.46 7.02
C GLU A 102 -0.09 -6.08 6.27
N PHE A 103 -0.64 -4.90 6.51
CA PHE A 103 -1.84 -4.45 5.80
C PHE A 103 -1.59 -4.32 4.29
N THR A 104 -0.44 -3.77 3.90
CA THR A 104 -0.04 -3.65 2.49
C THR A 104 0.23 -5.04 1.88
N ARG A 105 0.87 -5.95 2.62
CA ARG A 105 1.08 -7.34 2.18
C ARG A 105 -0.24 -8.06 1.94
N ARG A 106 -1.22 -7.91 2.83
CA ARG A 106 -2.57 -8.49 2.65
C ARG A 106 -3.28 -7.87 1.44
N ALA A 107 -3.18 -6.55 1.25
CA ALA A 107 -3.72 -5.89 0.06
C ALA A 107 -3.15 -6.47 -1.24
N PHE A 108 -1.84 -6.75 -1.28
CA PHE A 108 -1.20 -7.42 -2.41
C PHE A 108 -1.68 -8.85 -2.60
N LEU A 109 -1.70 -9.67 -1.54
CA LEU A 109 -2.15 -11.06 -1.60
C LEU A 109 -3.62 -11.21 -2.02
N ASN A 110 -4.45 -10.24 -1.64
CA ASN A 110 -5.87 -10.18 -2.00
C ASN A 110 -6.14 -9.43 -3.32
N GLY A 111 -5.10 -9.11 -4.10
CA GLY A 111 -5.23 -8.50 -5.43
C GLY A 111 -5.74 -7.06 -5.43
N ARG A 112 -5.67 -6.35 -4.27
CA ARG A 112 -6.03 -4.92 -4.16
C ARG A 112 -4.93 -4.01 -4.68
N LEU A 113 -3.70 -4.44 -4.52
CA LEU A 113 -2.49 -3.78 -5.01
C LEU A 113 -1.66 -4.80 -5.78
N ASP A 114 -0.96 -4.38 -6.79
CA ASP A 114 0.15 -5.15 -7.35
C ASP A 114 1.46 -4.88 -6.57
N LEU A 115 2.52 -5.63 -6.91
CA LEU A 115 3.78 -5.54 -6.18
C LEU A 115 4.39 -4.12 -6.25
N ALA A 116 4.37 -3.49 -7.42
CA ALA A 116 4.91 -2.14 -7.60
C ALA A 116 4.13 -1.10 -6.78
N GLN A 117 2.80 -1.26 -6.70
CA GLN A 117 1.94 -0.42 -5.85
C GLN A 117 2.20 -0.66 -4.36
N ALA A 118 2.40 -1.92 -3.95
CA ALA A 118 2.72 -2.25 -2.57
C ALA A 118 4.07 -1.64 -2.13
N GLU A 119 5.08 -1.71 -2.98
CA GLU A 119 6.37 -1.04 -2.76
C GLU A 119 6.22 0.49 -2.73
N ALA A 120 5.39 1.06 -3.61
CA ALA A 120 5.13 2.49 -3.67
C ALA A 120 4.50 3.05 -2.38
N VAL A 121 3.72 2.24 -1.62
CA VAL A 121 3.22 2.64 -0.29
C VAL A 121 4.39 2.94 0.66
N ALA A 122 5.40 2.07 0.71
CA ALA A 122 6.57 2.27 1.56
C ALA A 122 7.39 3.49 1.10
N LEU A 123 7.57 3.66 -0.21
CA LEU A 123 8.25 4.82 -0.78
C LEU A 123 7.52 6.12 -0.46
N LEU A 124 6.18 6.14 -0.51
CA LEU A 124 5.38 7.31 -0.18
C LEU A 124 5.52 7.71 1.29
N ILE A 125 5.50 6.73 2.21
CA ILE A 125 5.65 6.95 3.65
C ILE A 125 7.04 7.48 4.01
N SER A 126 8.10 7.00 3.33
CA SER A 126 9.48 7.40 3.58
C SER A 126 9.94 8.63 2.78
N ALA A 127 9.12 9.15 1.88
CA ALA A 127 9.45 10.28 1.04
C ALA A 127 9.78 11.54 1.86
N ARG A 128 10.94 12.16 1.57
CA ARG A 128 11.43 13.36 2.25
C ARG A 128 11.37 14.63 1.40
N THR A 129 11.02 14.51 0.13
CA THR A 129 10.91 15.63 -0.81
C THR A 129 9.58 15.56 -1.56
N GLU A 130 9.04 16.71 -1.98
CA GLU A 130 7.82 16.78 -2.78
C GLU A 130 7.95 15.96 -4.08
N ARG A 131 9.15 15.95 -4.68
CA ARG A 131 9.42 15.17 -5.88
C ARG A 131 9.34 13.64 -5.61
N ALA A 132 9.85 13.18 -4.46
CA ALA A 132 9.73 11.78 -4.05
C ALA A 132 8.26 11.41 -3.80
N VAL A 133 7.49 12.28 -3.14
CA VAL A 133 6.03 12.10 -2.95
C VAL A 133 5.33 11.97 -4.31
N ALA A 134 5.59 12.86 -5.26
CA ALA A 134 4.97 12.84 -6.58
C ALA A 134 5.30 11.56 -7.37
N LEU A 135 6.53 11.06 -7.27
CA LEU A 135 6.95 9.81 -7.92
C LEU A 135 6.28 8.59 -7.28
N ALA A 136 6.29 8.50 -5.95
CA ALA A 136 5.64 7.43 -5.22
C ALA A 136 4.12 7.39 -5.46
N ALA A 137 3.46 8.56 -5.50
CA ALA A 137 2.03 8.66 -5.81
C ALA A 137 1.70 8.16 -7.22
N ARG A 138 2.54 8.47 -8.23
CA ARG A 138 2.38 7.93 -9.60
C ARG A 138 2.57 6.42 -9.66
N ALA A 139 3.54 5.87 -8.91
CA ALA A 139 3.75 4.43 -8.84
C ALA A 139 2.56 3.74 -8.15
N LEU A 140 2.05 4.32 -7.05
CA LEU A 140 0.87 3.83 -6.34
C LEU A 140 -0.39 3.88 -7.21
N ALA A 141 -0.52 4.87 -8.10
CA ALA A 141 -1.60 4.95 -9.08
C ALA A 141 -1.49 3.90 -10.23
N GLY A 142 -0.47 3.02 -10.21
CA GLY A 142 -0.32 1.95 -11.20
C GLY A 142 0.47 2.30 -12.45
N GLY A 143 1.07 3.49 -12.52
CA GLY A 143 1.74 3.95 -13.74
C GLY A 143 2.92 3.08 -14.19
N LEU A 144 3.61 2.37 -13.27
CA LEU A 144 4.65 1.40 -13.61
C LEU A 144 4.03 0.10 -14.13
N SER A 145 3.01 -0.37 -13.45
CA SER A 145 2.31 -1.63 -13.78
C SER A 145 1.63 -1.59 -15.15
N GLU A 146 1.01 -0.48 -15.51
CA GLU A 146 0.41 -0.28 -16.84
C GLU A 146 1.47 -0.39 -17.95
N ARG A 147 2.62 0.24 -17.75
CA ARG A 147 3.74 0.17 -18.71
C ARG A 147 4.31 -1.24 -18.83
N ALA A 148 4.50 -1.92 -17.70
CA ALA A 148 4.98 -3.30 -17.69
C ALA A 148 3.98 -4.25 -18.39
N ARG A 149 2.68 -4.04 -18.17
CA ARG A 149 1.63 -4.80 -18.82
C ARG A 149 1.64 -4.60 -20.34
N ALA A 150 1.74 -3.36 -20.81
CA ALA A 150 1.81 -3.06 -22.23
C ALA A 150 3.02 -3.72 -22.91
N LEU A 151 4.21 -3.70 -22.27
CA LEU A 151 5.38 -4.43 -22.80
C LEU A 151 5.17 -5.95 -22.81
N ARG A 152 4.53 -6.49 -21.78
CA ARG A 152 4.20 -7.92 -21.72
C ARG A 152 3.24 -8.33 -22.82
N GLU A 153 2.22 -7.54 -23.09
CA GLU A 153 1.25 -7.78 -24.18
C GLU A 153 1.92 -7.78 -25.54
N ASP A 154 2.74 -6.76 -25.85
CA ASP A 154 3.54 -6.71 -27.07
C ASP A 154 4.45 -7.95 -27.25
N LEU A 155 5.04 -8.46 -26.16
CA LEU A 155 5.86 -9.69 -26.18
C LEU A 155 5.01 -10.94 -26.42
N LEU A 156 3.85 -11.05 -25.78
CA LEU A 156 2.95 -12.19 -25.95
C LEU A 156 2.42 -12.26 -27.38
N ASP A 157 2.05 -11.13 -27.98
CA ASP A 157 1.60 -11.06 -29.38
C ASP A 157 2.72 -11.52 -30.34
N LEU A 158 3.96 -11.12 -30.03
CA LEU A 158 5.12 -11.56 -30.83
C LEU A 158 5.34 -13.08 -30.70
N VAL A 159 5.30 -13.63 -29.48
CA VAL A 159 5.47 -15.07 -29.21
C VAL A 159 4.36 -15.86 -29.90
N ALA A 160 3.11 -15.44 -29.76
CA ALA A 160 1.97 -16.10 -30.40
C ALA A 160 2.09 -16.12 -31.93
N GLY A 161 2.56 -15.01 -32.55
CA GLY A 161 2.81 -14.95 -33.97
C GLY A 161 3.94 -15.90 -34.44
N LEU A 162 5.00 -16.06 -33.59
CA LEU A 162 6.07 -17.00 -33.83
C LEU A 162 5.61 -18.46 -33.73
N GLU A 163 4.83 -18.80 -32.71
CA GLU A 163 4.29 -20.15 -32.49
C GLU A 163 3.39 -20.56 -33.65
N VAL A 164 2.46 -19.71 -34.08
CA VAL A 164 1.59 -19.97 -35.24
C VAL A 164 2.41 -20.23 -36.51
N THR A 165 3.49 -19.48 -36.73
CA THR A 165 4.37 -19.67 -37.90
C THR A 165 5.15 -20.97 -37.87
N LEU A 166 5.53 -21.44 -36.67
CA LEU A 166 6.26 -22.70 -36.45
C LEU A 166 5.31 -23.90 -36.57
N ASP A 167 4.10 -23.80 -36.05
CA ASP A 167 3.14 -24.91 -36.02
C ASP A 167 2.43 -25.11 -37.38
N PHE A 168 2.25 -24.03 -38.15
CA PHE A 168 1.52 -24.04 -39.44
C PHE A 168 2.33 -23.38 -40.56
N PRO A 169 3.50 -23.91 -40.90
CA PRO A 169 4.39 -23.28 -41.88
C PRO A 169 3.81 -23.21 -43.31
N GLU A 170 2.88 -24.09 -43.65
CA GLU A 170 2.27 -24.14 -44.99
C GLU A 170 1.02 -23.21 -45.15
N GLU A 171 0.39 -22.83 -44.05
CA GLU A 171 -0.87 -22.07 -44.07
C GLU A 171 -0.66 -20.55 -43.91
N HIS A 172 0.49 -20.12 -43.45
CA HIS A 172 0.76 -18.72 -43.16
C HIS A 172 1.89 -18.21 -44.05
N ALA A 173 1.63 -17.14 -44.77
CA ALA A 173 2.69 -16.31 -45.34
C ALA A 173 3.61 -15.89 -44.17
N GLY A 174 4.77 -16.48 -44.06
CA GLY A 174 5.66 -16.49 -42.92
C GLY A 174 5.70 -15.21 -42.09
N LEU A 175 6.05 -15.36 -40.82
CA LEU A 175 6.26 -14.21 -39.92
C LEU A 175 7.10 -13.16 -40.67
N ASP A 176 6.62 -11.95 -40.75
CA ASP A 176 7.41 -10.82 -41.23
C ASP A 176 8.57 -10.60 -40.23
N VAL A 177 9.73 -11.19 -40.51
CA VAL A 177 10.93 -11.16 -39.69
C VAL A 177 11.37 -9.73 -39.41
N GLU A 178 11.20 -8.83 -40.39
CA GLU A 178 11.57 -7.43 -40.21
C GLU A 178 10.62 -6.74 -39.23
N LYS A 179 9.34 -7.02 -39.28
CA LYS A 179 8.35 -6.53 -38.32
C LYS A 179 8.64 -7.07 -36.91
N ALA A 180 8.95 -8.35 -36.77
CA ALA A 180 9.34 -8.95 -35.51
C ALA A 180 10.61 -8.30 -34.92
N ARG A 181 11.63 -8.08 -35.76
CA ARG A 181 12.86 -7.37 -35.34
C ARG A 181 12.58 -5.95 -34.86
N HIS A 182 11.67 -5.23 -35.53
CA HIS A 182 11.28 -3.88 -35.13
C HIS A 182 10.57 -3.88 -33.77
N VAL A 183 9.68 -4.85 -33.52
CA VAL A 183 9.02 -5.00 -32.19
C VAL A 183 10.06 -5.26 -31.12
N VAL A 184 10.96 -6.22 -31.31
CA VAL A 184 12.04 -6.54 -30.34
C VAL A 184 12.91 -5.32 -30.07
N ALA A 185 13.35 -4.60 -31.10
CA ALA A 185 14.16 -3.40 -30.96
C ALA A 185 13.45 -2.30 -30.16
N ARG A 186 12.14 -2.10 -30.40
CA ARG A 186 11.30 -1.16 -29.64
C ARG A 186 11.20 -1.56 -28.16
N LEU A 187 10.93 -2.83 -27.87
CA LEU A 187 10.82 -3.37 -26.52
C LEU A 187 12.13 -3.25 -25.77
N ARG A 188 13.23 -3.62 -26.40
CA ARG A 188 14.58 -3.46 -25.84
C ARG A 188 14.87 -2.00 -25.49
N ALA A 189 14.64 -1.08 -26.42
CA ALA A 189 14.87 0.35 -26.17
C ALA A 189 14.00 0.89 -25.03
N ALA A 190 12.76 0.40 -24.87
CA ALA A 190 11.91 0.75 -23.75
C ALA A 190 12.50 0.24 -22.43
N ALA A 191 12.92 -1.03 -22.35
CA ALA A 191 13.53 -1.62 -21.17
C ALA A 191 14.83 -0.91 -20.76
N GLU A 192 15.69 -0.58 -21.74
CA GLU A 192 16.92 0.17 -21.49
C GLU A 192 16.66 1.57 -20.91
N ARG A 193 15.65 2.29 -21.43
CA ARG A 193 15.25 3.58 -20.87
C ARG A 193 14.77 3.44 -19.43
N TRP A 194 13.99 2.39 -19.09
CA TRP A 194 13.52 2.17 -17.72
C TRP A 194 14.67 1.83 -16.78
N ALA A 195 15.59 0.96 -17.21
CA ALA A 195 16.79 0.64 -16.42
C ALA A 195 17.67 1.87 -16.16
N ALA A 196 17.79 2.77 -17.13
CA ALA A 196 18.49 4.04 -16.96
C ALA A 196 17.77 4.98 -15.98
N ALA A 197 16.43 5.09 -16.09
CA ALA A 197 15.62 5.92 -15.18
C ALA A 197 15.63 5.41 -13.73
N ALA A 198 15.66 4.09 -13.53
CA ALA A 198 15.74 3.48 -12.21
C ALA A 198 16.99 3.92 -11.44
N ARG A 199 18.14 3.97 -12.12
CA ARG A 199 19.40 4.45 -11.51
C ARG A 199 19.32 5.90 -11.03
N GLN A 200 18.60 6.75 -11.73
CA GLN A 200 18.38 8.14 -11.30
C GLN A 200 17.35 8.26 -10.17
N GLY A 201 16.41 7.33 -10.11
CA GLY A 201 15.35 7.29 -9.08
C GLY A 201 15.90 7.10 -7.66
N HIS A 202 16.95 6.31 -7.47
CA HIS A 202 17.61 6.13 -6.16
C HIS A 202 18.08 7.46 -5.56
N VAL A 203 18.70 8.34 -6.35
CA VAL A 203 19.17 9.64 -5.87
C VAL A 203 18.00 10.54 -5.43
N VAL A 204 16.86 10.46 -6.09
CA VAL A 204 15.68 11.27 -5.75
C VAL A 204 15.01 10.77 -4.47
N HIS A 205 15.05 9.47 -4.23
CA HIS A 205 14.43 8.85 -3.05
C HIS A 205 15.33 8.93 -1.81
N ASP A 206 16.59 8.49 -1.94
CA ASP A 206 17.51 8.34 -0.81
C ASP A 206 18.26 9.65 -0.49
N GLY A 207 18.20 10.62 -1.41
CA GLY A 207 18.97 11.86 -1.31
C GLY A 207 20.46 11.65 -1.57
N ILE A 208 21.24 12.67 -1.25
CA ILE A 208 22.70 12.65 -1.37
C ILE A 208 23.29 12.77 0.02
N THR A 209 24.18 11.85 0.39
CA THR A 209 24.96 12.00 1.62
C THR A 209 26.14 12.96 1.35
N VAL A 210 26.13 14.11 2.03
CA VAL A 210 27.20 15.11 1.96
C VAL A 210 28.01 15.04 3.23
N ALA A 211 29.31 14.76 3.12
CA ALA A 211 30.26 14.82 4.23
C ALA A 211 30.95 16.19 4.26
N LEU A 212 30.78 16.95 5.36
CA LEU A 212 31.51 18.20 5.61
C LEU A 212 32.85 17.85 6.28
N VAL A 213 33.95 18.02 5.55
CA VAL A 213 35.30 17.72 6.03
C VAL A 213 36.10 19.02 6.18
N GLY A 214 36.85 19.15 7.25
CA GLY A 214 37.70 20.34 7.50
C GLY A 214 38.33 20.32 8.88
N PRO A 215 39.33 21.20 9.15
CA PRO A 215 40.01 21.26 10.43
C PRO A 215 39.07 21.60 11.60
N PRO A 216 39.48 21.35 12.84
CA PRO A 216 38.72 21.76 14.03
C PRO A 216 38.41 23.27 13.97
N ASN A 217 37.23 23.68 14.49
CA ASN A 217 36.75 25.07 14.54
C ASN A 217 36.55 25.77 13.19
N ALA A 218 36.46 25.06 12.08
CA ALA A 218 36.14 25.60 10.75
C ALA A 218 34.65 25.89 10.51
N GLY A 219 33.81 25.90 11.53
CA GLY A 219 32.39 26.24 11.42
C GLY A 219 31.50 25.10 10.86
N LYS A 220 31.98 23.86 10.76
CA LYS A 220 31.22 22.72 10.22
C LYS A 220 29.87 22.47 10.93
N SER A 221 29.85 22.71 12.24
CA SER A 221 28.65 22.52 13.08
C SER A 221 27.69 23.71 13.05
N SER A 222 28.03 24.79 12.32
CA SER A 222 27.22 25.99 12.18
C SER A 222 26.43 26.03 10.88
N LEU A 223 26.62 25.01 10.03
CA LEU A 223 25.89 24.73 8.82
C LEU A 223 24.83 23.66 9.11
#